data_9a14de4f4d078f63dd1e9a3e879c6933
#
_entry.id   9a14de4f4d078f63dd1e9a3e879c6933
#
_cell.length_a   1.000
_cell.length_b   1.000
_cell.length_c   1.000
_cell.angle_alpha   90.00
_cell.angle_beta   90.00
_cell.angle_gamma   90.00
#
_symmetry.space_group_name_H-M   'P 1'
#
loop_
_entity.id
_entity.type
_entity.pdbx_description
1 polymer ?
#
loop_
_entity_poly.entity_id
_entity_poly.type
_entity_poly.pdbx_seq_one_letter_code
_entity_poly.pdbx_strand_id
1 'polypeptide(L)'
;KSPVKRTKRRGLLRNVAVALGNSGNLSAVSTLIEALSDHEPLIRAHVIWALGELLGKKALPILNETLTNEEEDIVKNEITLVQQHYS
;
A
#
# COMPACT_ATOMS: atom_id res chain seq x y z
N LYS A 1 12.00 24.07 2.14
CA LYS A 1 11.29 23.84 0.88
C LYS A 1 11.01 22.37 0.64
N SER A 2 12.09 21.60 0.60
CA SER A 2 11.94 20.17 0.36
C SER A 2 11.02 19.49 1.37
N PRO A 3 11.12 19.78 2.68
CA PRO A 3 10.22 19.16 3.65
C PRO A 3 8.74 19.46 3.36
N VAL A 4 8.45 20.67 2.93
CA VAL A 4 7.07 21.04 2.62
C VAL A 4 6.58 20.24 1.41
N LYS A 5 7.41 20.17 0.38
CA LYS A 5 7.08 19.41 -0.81
C LYS A 5 6.88 17.93 -0.49
N ARG A 6 7.77 17.38 0.32
CA ARG A 6 7.69 15.97 0.68
C ARG A 6 6.40 15.68 1.45
N THR A 7 6.05 16.56 2.38
CA THR A 7 4.83 16.39 3.16
C THR A 7 3.60 16.40 2.26
N LYS A 8 3.58 17.32 1.29
CA LYS A 8 2.50 17.41 0.33
C LYS A 8 2.37 16.13 -0.49
N ARG A 9 3.51 15.65 -0.99
CA ARG A 9 3.52 14.44 -1.80
C ARG A 9 2.99 13.25 -1.00
N ARG A 10 3.44 13.13 0.24
CA ARG A 10 3.00 12.03 1.10
C ARG A 10 1.49 12.08 1.31
N GLY A 11 0.95 13.24 1.65
CA GLY A 11 -0.47 13.39 1.88
C GLY A 11 -1.28 13.07 0.64
N LEU A 12 -0.82 13.57 -0.50
CA LEU A 12 -1.51 13.32 -1.77
C LEU A 12 -1.53 11.84 -2.12
N LEU A 13 -0.38 11.18 -2.03
CA LEU A 13 -0.31 9.76 -2.38
C LEU A 13 -1.12 8.89 -1.44
N ARG A 14 -1.12 9.25 -0.16
CA ARG A 14 -1.92 8.54 0.82
C ARG A 14 -3.40 8.63 0.46
N ASN A 15 -3.88 9.83 0.14
CA ASN A 15 -5.27 10.03 -0.21
C ASN A 15 -5.63 9.28 -1.49
N VAL A 16 -4.72 9.26 -2.45
CA VAL A 16 -4.95 8.51 -3.69
C VAL A 16 -5.07 7.02 -3.40
N ALA A 17 -4.17 6.49 -2.56
CA ALA A 17 -4.21 5.06 -2.23
C ALA A 17 -5.53 4.70 -1.55
N VAL A 18 -5.98 5.52 -0.61
CA VAL A 18 -7.24 5.27 0.08
C VAL A 18 -8.42 5.33 -0.90
N ALA A 19 -8.43 6.35 -1.77
CA ALA A 19 -9.50 6.49 -2.74
C ALA A 19 -9.55 5.31 -3.70
N LEU A 20 -8.40 4.86 -4.17
CA LEU A 20 -8.33 3.72 -5.08
C LEU A 20 -8.80 2.43 -4.39
N GLY A 21 -8.41 2.26 -3.13
CA GLY A 21 -8.85 1.09 -2.37
C GLY A 21 -10.36 1.06 -2.19
N ASN A 22 -10.97 2.23 -1.99
CA ASN A 22 -12.40 2.33 -1.78
C ASN A 22 -13.21 2.26 -3.08
N SER A 23 -12.57 2.53 -4.21
CA SER A 23 -13.29 2.60 -5.48
C SER A 23 -13.72 1.25 -6.01
N GLY A 24 -13.06 0.18 -5.60
CA GLY A 24 -13.32 -1.15 -6.12
C GLY A 24 -12.88 -1.33 -7.57
N ASN A 25 -12.13 -0.39 -8.11
CA ASN A 25 -11.71 -0.39 -9.50
C ASN A 25 -10.43 -1.19 -9.68
N LEU A 26 -10.55 -2.39 -10.26
CA LEU A 26 -9.39 -3.28 -10.42
C LEU A 26 -8.31 -2.73 -11.34
N SER A 27 -8.64 -1.77 -12.19
CA SER A 27 -7.62 -1.18 -13.06
C SER A 27 -6.61 -0.35 -12.28
N ALA A 28 -6.91 -0.03 -11.02
CA ALA A 28 -5.98 0.70 -10.16
C ALA A 28 -4.87 -0.19 -9.61
N VAL A 29 -5.00 -1.51 -9.76
CA VAL A 29 -4.06 -2.45 -9.14
C VAL A 29 -2.63 -2.24 -9.63
N SER A 30 -2.44 -2.05 -10.94
CA SER A 30 -1.08 -1.88 -11.45
C SER A 30 -0.43 -0.61 -10.90
N THR A 31 -1.21 0.46 -10.76
CA THR A 31 -0.71 1.70 -10.17
C THR A 31 -0.28 1.48 -8.72
N LEU A 32 -1.09 0.74 -7.97
CA LEU A 32 -0.77 0.47 -6.57
C LEU A 32 0.47 -0.41 -6.45
N ILE A 33 0.60 -1.40 -7.32
CA ILE A 33 1.78 -2.27 -7.30
C ILE A 33 3.05 -1.45 -7.55
N GLU A 34 3.00 -0.51 -8.48
CA GLU A 34 4.15 0.37 -8.71
C GLU A 34 4.47 1.20 -7.47
N ALA A 35 3.44 1.63 -6.75
CA ALA A 35 3.64 2.45 -5.56
C ALA A 35 4.23 1.66 -4.39
N LEU A 36 4.29 0.35 -4.46
CA LEU A 36 4.96 -0.45 -3.44
C LEU A 36 6.47 -0.17 -3.41
N SER A 37 7.00 0.46 -4.45
CA SER A 37 8.41 0.85 -4.50
C SER A 37 8.66 2.26 -3.96
N ASP A 38 7.63 2.93 -3.44
CA ASP A 38 7.79 4.27 -2.92
C ASP A 38 8.74 4.29 -1.73
N HIS A 39 9.50 5.39 -1.59
CA HIS A 39 10.47 5.53 -0.51
C HIS A 39 9.82 5.65 0.86
N GLU A 40 8.60 6.18 0.92
CA GLU A 40 7.95 6.45 2.18
C GLU A 40 7.25 5.21 2.72
N PRO A 41 7.65 4.73 3.90
CA PRO A 41 7.00 3.55 4.47
C PRO A 41 5.50 3.75 4.68
N LEU A 42 5.10 4.94 5.09
CA LEU A 42 3.69 5.21 5.33
C LEU A 42 2.88 5.06 4.04
N ILE A 43 3.44 5.50 2.92
CA ILE A 43 2.75 5.35 1.63
C ILE A 43 2.65 3.88 1.26
N ARG A 44 3.74 3.12 1.44
CA ARG A 44 3.69 1.70 1.16
C ARG A 44 2.64 0.99 2.00
N ALA A 45 2.52 1.37 3.27
CA ALA A 45 1.51 0.78 4.15
C ALA A 45 0.10 1.06 3.64
N HIS A 46 -0.16 2.27 3.19
CA HIS A 46 -1.46 2.62 2.64
C HIS A 46 -1.75 1.88 1.34
N VAL A 47 -0.72 1.69 0.52
CA VAL A 47 -0.86 0.93 -0.72
C VAL A 47 -1.21 -0.53 -0.42
N ILE A 48 -0.57 -1.10 0.59
CA ILE A 48 -0.86 -2.47 1.00
C ILE A 48 -2.31 -2.61 1.45
N TRP A 49 -2.77 -1.66 2.25
CA TRP A 49 -4.18 -1.65 2.66
C TRP A 49 -5.10 -1.61 1.45
N ALA A 50 -4.80 -0.71 0.50
CA ALA A 50 -5.62 -0.55 -0.69
C ALA A 50 -5.65 -1.82 -1.54
N LEU A 51 -4.50 -2.48 -1.68
CA LEU A 51 -4.44 -3.74 -2.42
C LEU A 51 -5.30 -4.81 -1.75
N GLY A 52 -5.29 -4.85 -0.43
CA GLY A 52 -6.14 -5.76 0.30
C GLY A 52 -7.62 -5.49 0.04
N GLU A 53 -8.01 -4.20 0.02
CA GLU A 53 -9.39 -3.82 -0.23
C GLU A 53 -9.84 -4.19 -1.64
N LEU A 54 -8.96 -4.01 -2.62
CA LEU A 54 -9.30 -4.28 -4.01
C LEU A 54 -9.27 -5.76 -4.36
N LEU A 55 -8.29 -6.49 -3.85
CA LEU A 55 -8.03 -7.86 -4.29
C LEU A 55 -8.44 -8.92 -3.27
N GLY A 56 -8.59 -8.54 -2.00
CA GLY A 56 -8.88 -9.53 -0.97
C GLY A 56 -7.79 -10.59 -0.92
N LYS A 57 -8.19 -11.86 -0.89
CA LYS A 57 -7.23 -12.96 -0.83
C LYS A 57 -6.22 -12.95 -1.97
N LYS A 58 -6.59 -12.41 -3.11
CA LYS A 58 -5.71 -12.38 -4.27
C LYS A 58 -4.52 -11.47 -4.06
N ALA A 59 -4.56 -10.59 -3.05
CA ALA A 59 -3.41 -9.73 -2.73
C ALA A 59 -2.33 -10.51 -1.98
N LEU A 60 -2.66 -11.64 -1.36
CA LEU A 60 -1.72 -12.34 -0.49
C LEU A 60 -0.40 -12.73 -1.17
N PRO A 61 -0.40 -13.28 -2.39
CA PRO A 61 0.89 -13.59 -3.04
C PRO A 61 1.76 -12.36 -3.23
N ILE A 62 1.14 -11.24 -3.61
CA ILE A 62 1.87 -9.99 -3.80
C ILE A 62 2.45 -9.51 -2.47
N LEU A 63 1.65 -9.57 -1.42
CA LEU A 63 2.08 -9.09 -0.10
C LEU A 63 3.13 -9.99 0.52
N ASN A 64 3.04 -11.30 0.29
CA ASN A 64 4.05 -12.23 0.79
C ASN A 64 5.41 -11.92 0.19
N GLU A 65 5.44 -11.62 -1.10
CA GLU A 65 6.68 -11.25 -1.77
C GLU A 65 7.20 -9.92 -1.25
N THR A 66 6.30 -8.96 -1.06
CA THR A 66 6.68 -7.65 -0.53
C THR A 66 7.26 -7.78 0.86
N LEU A 67 6.65 -8.62 1.69
CA LEU A 67 7.11 -8.82 3.07
C LEU A 67 8.54 -9.35 3.11
N THR A 68 8.89 -10.21 2.17
CA THR A 68 10.23 -10.79 2.10
C THR A 68 11.31 -9.70 2.00
N ASN A 69 11.00 -8.61 1.31
CA ASN A 69 11.95 -7.53 1.06
C ASN A 69 11.74 -6.31 1.94
N GLU A 70 10.69 -6.30 2.76
CA GLU A 70 10.35 -5.13 3.54
C GLU A 70 11.13 -5.09 4.85
N GLU A 71 11.63 -3.90 5.22
CA GLU A 71 12.40 -3.71 6.45
C GLU A 71 11.69 -2.84 7.47
N GLU A 72 10.69 -2.08 7.06
CA GLU A 72 10.00 -1.16 7.96
C GLU A 72 8.86 -1.85 8.69
N ASP A 73 8.85 -1.70 10.02
CA ASP A 73 7.85 -2.36 10.84
C ASP A 73 6.42 -1.92 10.52
N ILE A 74 6.24 -0.62 10.23
CA ILE A 74 4.90 -0.12 9.94
C ILE A 74 4.32 -0.82 8.70
N VAL A 75 5.16 -1.11 7.72
CA VAL A 75 4.73 -1.79 6.51
C VAL A 75 4.51 -3.26 6.78
N LYS A 76 5.42 -3.89 7.50
CA LYS A 76 5.26 -5.30 7.87
C LYS A 76 3.97 -5.53 8.65
N ASN A 77 3.67 -4.62 9.58
CA ASN A 77 2.46 -4.74 10.37
C ASN A 77 1.21 -4.65 9.50
N GLU A 78 1.22 -3.77 8.52
CA GLU A 78 0.08 -3.64 7.63
C GLU A 78 -0.11 -4.90 6.78
N ILE A 79 0.98 -5.47 6.30
CA ILE A 79 0.92 -6.73 5.55
C ILE A 79 0.33 -7.82 6.43
N THR A 80 0.79 -7.92 7.67
CA THR A 80 0.30 -8.92 8.60
C THR A 80 -1.20 -8.77 8.85
N LEU A 81 -1.67 -7.54 9.01
CA LEU A 81 -3.09 -7.29 9.21
C LEU A 81 -3.92 -7.77 8.03
N VAL A 82 -3.46 -7.49 6.81
CA VAL A 82 -4.18 -7.95 5.62
C VAL A 82 -4.15 -9.47 5.54
N GLN A 83 -3.00 -10.07 5.82
CA GLN A 83 -2.90 -11.53 5.81
C GLN A 83 -3.86 -12.18 6.79
N GLN A 84 -3.96 -11.63 8.00
CA GLN A 84 -4.85 -12.16 9.02
C GLN A 84 -6.32 -11.99 8.63
N HIS A 85 -6.64 -10.87 8.01
CA HIS A 85 -8.02 -10.58 7.64
C HIS A 85 -8.54 -11.54 6.56
N TYR A 86 -7.67 -11.94 5.63
CA TYR A 86 -8.10 -12.75 4.49
C TYR A 86 -7.63 -14.20 4.53
N SER A 87 -6.94 -14.60 5.56
CA SER A 87 -6.45 -15.99 5.64
C SER A 87 -7.49 -16.99 6.14
#